data_d07fff659cb5f29e4791852f5579eeba
#
_entry.id   d07fff659cb5f29e4791852f5579eeba
#
_cell.length_a   1.000
_cell.length_b   1.000
_cell.length_c   1.000
_cell.angle_alpha   90.00
_cell.angle_beta   90.00
_cell.angle_gamma   90.00
#
_symmetry.space_group_name_H-M   'P 1'
#
loop_
_entity.id
_entity.type
_entity.pdbx_description
1 polymer ?
#
loop_
_entity_poly.entity_id
_entity_poly.type
_entity_poly.pdbx_seq_one_letter_code
_entity_poly.pdbx_strand_id
1 'polypeptide(L)'
;MRWRVALIDSCGSRPEAVDAAAFVTEPGRIECRQAGADPTGHGSRIADVLTRDRSVELLLGQVFTTAGPTSGAAVAAAIDWAIARRADLIHLSLGLAGNRAVLAAAVGRAIDADCIIVAAAPARGALVYPAAYAGVIRATGDARCAPEELSCLAPGLFGACPRLESVGQTSAAGGASAGAAWVTHAVIAGPARVASRDVVAALTARAKFVGPERKTSATPTR
;
A
#
# COMPACT_ATOMS: atom_id res chain seq x y z
N MET A 1 20.15 5.91 -6.48
CA MET A 1 19.05 6.87 -6.25
C MET A 1 18.14 6.26 -5.18
N ARG A 2 17.75 7.02 -4.16
CA ARG A 2 16.84 6.54 -3.11
C ARG A 2 15.40 6.71 -3.56
N TRP A 3 14.54 5.77 -3.19
CA TRP A 3 13.10 5.91 -3.35
C TRP A 3 12.53 6.80 -2.26
N ARG A 4 11.70 7.76 -2.61
CA ARG A 4 10.90 8.52 -1.65
C ARG A 4 9.50 7.91 -1.60
N VAL A 5 9.19 7.19 -0.52
CA VAL A 5 7.99 6.39 -0.38
C VAL A 5 7.08 6.99 0.70
N ALA A 6 5.86 7.32 0.33
CA ALA A 6 4.83 7.72 1.28
C ALA A 6 4.01 6.50 1.70
N LEU A 7 4.03 6.19 2.99
CA LEU A 7 3.14 5.22 3.62
C LEU A 7 1.95 5.97 4.22
N ILE A 8 0.75 5.72 3.71
CA ILE A 8 -0.51 6.28 4.23
C ILE A 8 -1.25 5.18 4.98
N ASP A 9 -1.17 5.22 6.31
CA ASP A 9 -1.66 4.17 7.22
C ASP A 9 -1.85 4.71 8.65
N SER A 10 -1.75 3.84 9.66
CA SER A 10 -1.71 4.19 11.10
C SER A 10 -0.30 4.60 11.58
N CYS A 11 0.75 4.36 10.79
CA CYS A 11 2.12 4.63 11.20
C CYS A 11 2.30 6.10 11.55
N GLY A 12 2.71 6.33 12.78
CA GLY A 12 3.03 7.65 13.29
C GLY A 12 4.49 8.03 13.09
N SER A 13 4.96 9.01 13.84
CA SER A 13 6.35 9.46 13.77
C SER A 13 7.34 8.35 14.13
N ARG A 14 8.37 8.19 13.30
CA ARG A 14 9.50 7.26 13.50
C ARG A 14 10.82 7.98 13.26
N PRO A 15 11.91 7.64 13.99
CA PRO A 15 13.20 8.32 13.85
C PRO A 15 13.79 8.28 12.44
N GLU A 16 13.52 7.21 11.69
CA GLU A 16 14.01 7.03 10.32
C GLU A 16 13.16 7.70 9.23
N ALA A 17 12.00 8.24 9.59
CA ALA A 17 11.16 8.97 8.63
C ALA A 17 11.73 10.37 8.34
N VAL A 18 11.69 10.76 7.07
CA VAL A 18 12.13 12.11 6.63
C VAL A 18 11.11 13.16 7.01
N ASP A 19 9.82 12.79 7.00
CA ASP A 19 8.71 13.65 7.41
C ASP A 19 7.51 12.79 7.84
N ALA A 20 6.67 13.31 8.74
CA ALA A 20 5.48 12.64 9.24
C ALA A 20 4.39 13.65 9.58
N ALA A 21 3.17 13.39 9.10
CA ALA A 21 1.99 14.20 9.41
C ALA A 21 0.76 13.33 9.66
N ALA A 22 -0.14 13.78 10.52
CA ALA A 22 -1.45 13.17 10.75
C ALA A 22 -2.55 13.99 10.08
N PHE A 23 -3.52 13.29 9.48
CA PHE A 23 -4.67 13.89 8.79
C PHE A 23 -5.95 13.47 9.51
N VAL A 24 -6.51 14.40 10.27
CA VAL A 24 -7.65 14.15 11.14
C VAL A 24 -8.91 14.79 10.54
N THR A 25 -9.99 14.03 10.51
CA THR A 25 -11.29 14.54 10.09
C THR A 25 -11.93 15.31 11.22
N GLU A 26 -12.15 16.60 11.04
CA GLU A 26 -12.86 17.49 11.92
C GLU A 26 -14.16 17.97 11.25
N PRO A 27 -15.12 18.53 11.99
CA PRO A 27 -16.34 19.08 11.38
C PRO A 27 -16.00 20.09 10.28
N GLY A 28 -16.35 19.76 9.03
CA GLY A 28 -16.19 20.62 7.87
C GLY A 28 -14.77 20.76 7.31
N ARG A 29 -13.76 20.14 7.88
CA ARG A 29 -12.37 20.24 7.39
C ARG A 29 -11.51 19.01 7.68
N ILE A 30 -10.41 18.89 6.96
CA ILE A 30 -9.31 18.00 7.33
C ILE A 30 -8.21 18.85 7.96
N GLU A 31 -7.78 18.45 9.12
CA GLU A 31 -6.70 19.11 9.84
C GLU A 31 -5.41 18.30 9.70
N CYS A 32 -4.35 18.99 9.26
CA CYS A 32 -3.00 18.41 9.24
C CYS A 32 -2.31 18.74 10.57
N ARG A 33 -1.92 17.72 11.30
CA ARG A 33 -1.28 17.80 12.62
C ARG A 33 0.06 17.08 12.63
N GLN A 34 0.82 17.26 13.69
CA GLN A 34 1.97 16.40 13.94
C GLN A 34 1.51 14.95 14.11
N ALA A 35 2.22 14.01 13.47
CA ALA A 35 1.94 12.59 13.62
C ALA A 35 2.22 12.13 15.07
N GLY A 36 1.31 11.34 15.60
CA GLY A 36 1.42 10.75 16.95
C GLY A 36 2.07 9.38 16.92
N ALA A 37 1.87 8.61 17.99
CA ALA A 37 2.23 7.19 18.04
C ALA A 37 1.33 6.39 17.09
N ASP A 38 1.80 5.22 16.66
CA ASP A 38 0.99 4.27 15.88
C ASP A 38 -0.01 3.56 16.83
N PRO A 39 -1.33 3.81 16.71
CA PRO A 39 -2.29 3.28 17.68
C PRO A 39 -2.53 1.77 17.55
N THR A 40 -2.20 1.19 16.42
CA THR A 40 -2.46 -0.22 16.11
C THR A 40 -1.18 -1.04 15.87
N GLY A 41 -0.05 -0.38 15.64
CA GLY A 41 1.19 -0.99 15.20
C GLY A 41 1.12 -1.57 13.77
N HIS A 42 -0.02 -1.39 13.05
CA HIS A 42 -0.19 -1.93 11.71
C HIS A 42 0.72 -1.21 10.71
N GLY A 43 0.66 0.11 10.66
CA GLY A 43 1.50 0.90 9.77
C GLY A 43 2.99 0.75 10.05
N SER A 44 3.37 0.58 11.32
CA SER A 44 4.76 0.33 11.72
C SER A 44 5.29 -0.98 11.12
N ARG A 45 4.51 -2.06 11.15
CA ARG A 45 4.89 -3.34 10.52
C ARG A 45 4.97 -3.25 9.00
N ILE A 46 4.09 -2.45 8.37
CA ILE A 46 4.18 -2.16 6.94
C ILE A 46 5.49 -1.42 6.64
N ALA A 47 5.80 -0.38 7.40
CA ALA A 47 7.05 0.39 7.24
C ALA A 47 8.29 -0.51 7.31
N ASP A 48 8.33 -1.50 8.23
CA ASP A 48 9.42 -2.45 8.34
C ASP A 48 9.61 -3.28 7.06
N VAL A 49 8.54 -3.68 6.38
CA VAL A 49 8.64 -4.37 5.08
C VAL A 49 9.16 -3.43 3.99
N LEU A 50 8.66 -2.19 3.93
CA LEU A 50 9.06 -1.23 2.90
C LEU A 50 10.55 -0.84 2.98
N THR A 51 11.12 -0.86 4.18
CA THR A 51 12.50 -0.43 4.43
C THR A 51 13.49 -1.59 4.62
N ARG A 52 13.02 -2.86 4.53
CA ARG A 52 13.77 -4.06 4.92
C ARG A 52 15.21 -4.14 4.35
N ASP A 53 15.36 -4.01 3.04
CA ASP A 53 16.63 -4.26 2.35
C ASP A 53 17.15 -3.06 1.56
N ARG A 54 16.49 -1.91 1.67
CA ARG A 54 16.79 -0.75 0.83
C ARG A 54 16.78 0.54 1.63
N SER A 55 17.68 1.44 1.23
CA SER A 55 17.63 2.80 1.73
C SER A 55 16.46 3.55 1.07
N VAL A 56 15.40 3.75 1.84
CA VAL A 56 14.18 4.45 1.45
C VAL A 56 14.09 5.75 2.25
N GLU A 57 13.71 6.85 1.59
CA GLU A 57 13.25 8.06 2.26
C GLU A 57 11.77 7.89 2.58
N LEU A 58 11.46 7.59 3.84
CA LEU A 58 10.10 7.28 4.28
C LEU A 58 9.36 8.56 4.68
N LEU A 59 8.19 8.76 4.06
CA LEU A 59 7.20 9.79 4.42
C LEU A 59 6.01 9.09 5.08
N LEU A 60 5.55 9.58 6.24
CA LEU A 60 4.47 8.93 6.99
C LEU A 60 3.23 9.81 7.05
N GLY A 61 2.18 9.41 6.32
CA GLY A 61 0.86 10.03 6.33
C GLY A 61 -0.09 9.26 7.24
N GLN A 62 -0.18 9.65 8.52
CA GLN A 62 -1.05 8.99 9.48
C GLN A 62 -2.51 9.39 9.26
N VAL A 63 -3.34 8.45 8.82
CA VAL A 63 -4.78 8.64 8.61
C VAL A 63 -5.65 7.82 9.56
N PHE A 64 -5.06 6.84 10.26
CA PHE A 64 -5.70 6.14 11.37
C PHE A 64 -5.07 6.61 12.67
N THR A 65 -5.82 7.41 13.40
CA THR A 65 -5.43 7.99 14.68
C THR A 65 -6.38 7.55 15.79
N THR A 66 -6.10 7.92 17.03
CA THR A 66 -7.03 7.71 18.15
C THR A 66 -8.26 8.63 18.09
N ALA A 67 -8.26 9.63 17.22
CA ALA A 67 -9.35 10.61 17.10
C ALA A 67 -10.59 10.09 16.36
N GLY A 68 -10.53 8.89 15.77
CA GLY A 68 -11.68 8.28 15.10
C GLY A 68 -11.35 7.60 13.77
N PRO A 69 -12.38 7.17 13.03
CA PRO A 69 -12.21 6.50 11.75
C PRO A 69 -11.69 7.47 10.69
N THR A 70 -10.89 6.95 9.76
CA THR A 70 -10.43 7.72 8.60
C THR A 70 -11.56 8.00 7.61
N SER A 71 -11.37 9.01 6.78
CA SER A 71 -12.29 9.39 5.70
C SER A 71 -11.58 9.48 4.35
N GLY A 72 -12.36 9.41 3.26
CA GLY A 72 -11.82 9.62 1.92
C GLY A 72 -11.16 10.99 1.75
N ALA A 73 -11.61 12.00 2.49
CA ALA A 73 -11.01 13.33 2.48
C ALA A 73 -9.66 13.38 3.23
N ALA A 74 -9.54 12.66 4.36
CA ALA A 74 -8.27 12.56 5.07
C ALA A 74 -7.22 11.81 4.24
N VAL A 75 -7.61 10.71 3.58
CA VAL A 75 -6.72 9.97 2.67
C VAL A 75 -6.32 10.84 1.47
N ALA A 76 -7.25 11.61 0.89
CA ALA A 76 -6.97 12.54 -0.20
C ALA A 76 -5.94 13.62 0.22
N ALA A 77 -6.13 14.21 1.41
CA ALA A 77 -5.18 15.20 1.95
C ALA A 77 -3.78 14.60 2.18
N ALA A 78 -3.71 13.35 2.65
CA ALA A 78 -2.43 12.65 2.81
C ALA A 78 -1.74 12.37 1.46
N ILE A 79 -2.52 12.03 0.41
CA ILE A 79 -2.00 11.88 -0.96
C ILE A 79 -1.44 13.21 -1.46
N ASP A 80 -2.19 14.31 -1.34
CA ASP A 80 -1.73 15.63 -1.77
C ASP A 80 -0.46 16.07 -1.00
N TRP A 81 -0.40 15.77 0.29
CA TRP A 81 0.78 16.01 1.11
C TRP A 81 2.00 15.22 0.61
N ALA A 82 1.81 13.96 0.21
CA ALA A 82 2.87 13.12 -0.33
C ALA A 82 3.40 13.65 -1.69
N ILE A 83 2.48 14.11 -2.57
CA ILE A 83 2.83 14.74 -3.85
C ILE A 83 3.67 16.01 -3.61
N ALA A 84 3.25 16.89 -2.69
CA ALA A 84 3.96 18.10 -2.34
C ALA A 84 5.39 17.82 -1.81
N ARG A 85 5.63 16.64 -1.26
CA ARG A 85 6.93 16.15 -0.79
C ARG A 85 7.69 15.32 -1.83
N ARG A 86 7.20 15.31 -3.07
CA ARG A 86 7.81 14.62 -4.20
C ARG A 86 7.98 13.12 -3.93
N ALA A 87 6.94 12.48 -3.39
CA ALA A 87 6.92 11.03 -3.26
C ALA A 87 7.00 10.39 -4.65
N ASP A 88 7.86 9.41 -4.80
CA ASP A 88 7.97 8.61 -6.01
C ASP A 88 6.93 7.50 -6.04
N LEU A 89 6.54 7.05 -4.84
CA LEU A 89 5.59 5.98 -4.64
C LEU A 89 4.73 6.27 -3.40
N ILE A 90 3.43 6.02 -3.51
CA ILE A 90 2.47 6.08 -2.41
C ILE A 90 1.94 4.67 -2.16
N HIS A 91 2.11 4.20 -0.92
CA HIS A 91 1.57 2.94 -0.43
C HIS A 91 0.34 3.19 0.44
N LEU A 92 -0.76 2.47 0.14
CA LEU A 92 -2.02 2.55 0.88
C LEU A 92 -2.48 1.15 1.30
N SER A 93 -2.28 0.81 2.58
CA SER A 93 -2.76 -0.45 3.17
C SER A 93 -4.19 -0.35 3.70
N LEU A 94 -5.05 0.33 2.97
CA LEU A 94 -6.44 0.59 3.36
C LEU A 94 -7.41 0.43 2.19
N GLY A 95 -8.69 0.22 2.53
CA GLY A 95 -9.76 0.16 1.56
C GLY A 95 -11.03 0.82 2.10
N LEU A 96 -11.59 1.77 1.36
CA LEU A 96 -12.85 2.43 1.67
C LEU A 96 -13.95 1.86 0.76
N ALA A 97 -15.12 1.57 1.33
CA ALA A 97 -16.23 0.97 0.58
C ALA A 97 -16.86 1.89 -0.47
N GLY A 98 -16.77 3.21 -0.27
CA GLY A 98 -17.42 4.19 -1.14
C GLY A 98 -16.46 4.94 -2.06
N ASN A 99 -16.83 5.04 -3.33
CA ASN A 99 -16.18 6.00 -4.23
C ASN A 99 -16.41 7.42 -3.74
N ARG A 100 -15.36 8.23 -3.64
CA ARG A 100 -15.41 9.64 -3.21
C ARG A 100 -14.68 10.51 -4.23
N ALA A 101 -15.37 11.49 -4.78
CA ALA A 101 -14.80 12.36 -5.82
C ALA A 101 -13.50 13.04 -5.37
N VAL A 102 -13.40 13.47 -4.09
CA VAL A 102 -12.19 14.08 -3.54
C VAL A 102 -11.00 13.12 -3.56
N LEU A 103 -11.23 11.84 -3.24
CA LEU A 103 -10.19 10.81 -3.26
C LEU A 103 -9.80 10.45 -4.70
N ALA A 104 -10.77 10.32 -5.60
CA ALA A 104 -10.50 10.09 -7.02
C ALA A 104 -9.65 11.22 -7.63
N ALA A 105 -9.97 12.47 -7.31
CA ALA A 105 -9.20 13.62 -7.76
C ALA A 105 -7.76 13.63 -7.21
N ALA A 106 -7.55 13.28 -5.95
CA ALA A 106 -6.21 13.20 -5.36
C ALA A 106 -5.37 12.07 -6.01
N VAL A 107 -5.97 10.92 -6.28
CA VAL A 107 -5.33 9.82 -7.02
C VAL A 107 -4.96 10.28 -8.44
N GLY A 108 -5.85 10.99 -9.15
CA GLY A 108 -5.55 11.56 -10.46
C GLY A 108 -4.33 12.47 -10.43
N ARG A 109 -4.27 13.41 -9.48
CA ARG A 109 -3.09 14.29 -9.32
C ARG A 109 -1.79 13.54 -9.05
N ALA A 110 -1.83 12.45 -8.27
CA ALA A 110 -0.64 11.65 -8.02
C ALA A 110 -0.16 10.94 -9.30
N ILE A 111 -1.08 10.42 -10.11
CA ILE A 111 -0.77 9.81 -11.39
C ILE A 111 -0.20 10.85 -12.38
N ASP A 112 -0.80 12.02 -12.46
CA ASP A 112 -0.33 13.14 -13.30
C ASP A 112 1.07 13.63 -12.88
N ALA A 113 1.42 13.46 -11.60
CA ALA A 113 2.75 13.74 -11.07
C ALA A 113 3.77 12.59 -11.26
N ASP A 114 3.42 11.56 -12.07
CA ASP A 114 4.23 10.34 -12.29
C ASP A 114 4.52 9.55 -10.98
N CYS A 115 3.66 9.70 -9.97
CA CYS A 115 3.77 8.98 -8.72
C CYS A 115 3.12 7.59 -8.85
N ILE A 116 3.86 6.55 -8.48
CA ILE A 116 3.33 5.18 -8.45
C ILE A 116 2.42 5.02 -7.24
N ILE A 117 1.23 4.44 -7.44
CA ILE A 117 0.32 4.15 -6.33
C ILE A 117 0.11 2.64 -6.23
N VAL A 118 0.39 2.08 -5.06
CA VAL A 118 0.06 0.69 -4.71
C VAL A 118 -0.97 0.71 -3.58
N ALA A 119 -2.10 0.05 -3.80
CA ALA A 119 -3.17 0.00 -2.81
C ALA A 119 -3.65 -1.42 -2.53
N ALA A 120 -3.94 -1.70 -1.26
CA ALA A 120 -4.50 -2.96 -0.83
C ALA A 120 -5.89 -3.17 -1.43
N ALA A 121 -6.09 -4.34 -2.02
CA ALA A 121 -7.36 -4.79 -2.58
C ALA A 121 -7.78 -6.11 -1.95
N PRO A 122 -9.06 -6.35 -1.68
CA PRO A 122 -9.52 -7.64 -1.19
C PRO A 122 -9.29 -8.71 -2.27
N ALA A 123 -8.88 -9.90 -1.85
CA ALA A 123 -8.72 -11.04 -2.77
C ALA A 123 -10.04 -11.45 -3.43
N ARG A 124 -11.15 -11.18 -2.76
CA ARG A 124 -12.53 -11.47 -3.21
C ARG A 124 -13.46 -10.41 -2.63
N GLY A 125 -14.61 -10.21 -3.28
CA GLY A 125 -15.68 -9.34 -2.78
C GLY A 125 -15.78 -8.02 -3.52
N ALA A 126 -16.38 -7.03 -2.85
CA ALA A 126 -16.63 -5.71 -3.45
C ALA A 126 -15.34 -4.92 -3.70
N LEU A 127 -15.40 -4.04 -4.68
CA LEU A 127 -14.34 -3.08 -4.95
C LEU A 127 -14.15 -2.13 -3.76
N VAL A 128 -12.90 -1.83 -3.46
CA VAL A 128 -12.52 -0.84 -2.44
C VAL A 128 -11.67 0.27 -3.07
N TYR A 129 -11.72 1.43 -2.47
CA TYR A 129 -11.01 2.61 -2.92
C TYR A 129 -9.90 2.98 -1.93
N PRO A 130 -8.71 3.39 -2.43
CA PRO A 130 -8.41 3.83 -3.79
C PRO A 130 -8.04 2.71 -4.78
N ALA A 131 -7.95 1.44 -4.37
CA ALA A 131 -7.49 0.34 -5.24
C ALA A 131 -8.30 0.20 -6.56
N ALA A 132 -9.58 0.58 -6.56
CA ALA A 132 -10.45 0.49 -7.74
C ALA A 132 -10.28 1.64 -8.75
N TYR A 133 -9.49 2.68 -8.44
CA TYR A 133 -9.26 3.75 -9.42
C TYR A 133 -8.27 3.33 -10.51
N ALA A 134 -8.48 3.87 -11.71
CA ALA A 134 -7.57 3.65 -12.84
C ALA A 134 -6.15 4.16 -12.49
N GLY A 135 -5.13 3.46 -12.96
CA GLY A 135 -3.73 3.80 -12.71
C GLY A 135 -3.18 3.34 -11.36
N VAL A 136 -4.02 2.86 -10.44
CA VAL A 136 -3.59 2.29 -9.17
C VAL A 136 -3.21 0.82 -9.34
N ILE A 137 -2.04 0.44 -8.86
CA ILE A 137 -1.61 -0.96 -8.77
C ILE A 137 -2.34 -1.60 -7.59
N ARG A 138 -3.20 -2.55 -7.90
CA ARG A 138 -3.96 -3.30 -6.90
C ARG A 138 -3.09 -4.42 -6.35
N ALA A 139 -3.09 -4.60 -5.04
CA ALA A 139 -2.29 -5.62 -4.41
C ALA A 139 -3.07 -6.38 -3.33
N THR A 140 -2.85 -7.69 -3.23
CA THR A 140 -3.52 -8.56 -2.26
C THR A 140 -2.58 -9.63 -1.75
N GLY A 141 -2.98 -10.36 -0.71
CA GLY A 141 -2.27 -11.55 -0.25
C GLY A 141 -2.49 -12.74 -1.18
N ASP A 142 -1.41 -13.46 -1.48
CA ASP A 142 -1.43 -14.74 -2.18
C ASP A 142 -0.63 -15.77 -1.39
N ALA A 143 -1.30 -16.80 -0.88
CA ALA A 143 -0.68 -17.81 -0.03
C ALA A 143 0.40 -18.66 -0.74
N ARG A 144 0.44 -18.63 -2.08
CA ARG A 144 1.49 -19.29 -2.87
C ARG A 144 2.83 -18.58 -2.79
N CYS A 145 2.81 -17.27 -2.46
CA CYS A 145 3.99 -16.43 -2.44
C CYS A 145 4.69 -16.50 -1.07
N ALA A 146 5.97 -16.79 -1.07
CA ALA A 146 6.88 -16.49 0.02
C ALA A 146 7.20 -14.98 0.07
N PRO A 147 7.85 -14.45 1.13
CA PRO A 147 8.40 -13.10 1.11
C PRO A 147 9.19 -12.83 -0.19
N GLU A 148 9.02 -11.63 -0.76
CA GLU A 148 9.65 -11.17 -2.01
C GLU A 148 9.16 -11.86 -3.30
N GLU A 149 8.36 -12.91 -3.21
CA GLU A 149 7.73 -13.52 -4.38
C GLU A 149 6.44 -12.79 -4.77
N LEU A 150 6.18 -12.75 -6.08
CA LEU A 150 5.01 -12.11 -6.66
C LEU A 150 4.16 -13.08 -7.47
N SER A 151 2.87 -12.82 -7.52
CA SER A 151 1.96 -13.36 -8.52
C SER A 151 1.29 -12.24 -9.30
N CYS A 152 1.07 -12.45 -10.60
CA CYS A 152 0.22 -11.61 -11.44
C CYS A 152 -1.15 -12.29 -11.55
N LEU A 153 -2.12 -11.83 -10.76
CA LEU A 153 -3.45 -12.45 -10.67
C LEU A 153 -4.37 -12.04 -11.83
N ALA A 154 -4.22 -10.80 -12.27
CA ALA A 154 -4.88 -10.19 -13.43
C ALA A 154 -4.12 -8.92 -13.82
N PRO A 155 -4.38 -8.30 -14.98
CA PRO A 155 -3.77 -7.03 -15.35
C PRO A 155 -3.93 -5.97 -14.25
N GLY A 156 -2.79 -5.45 -13.75
CA GLY A 156 -2.74 -4.46 -12.67
C GLY A 156 -3.19 -4.98 -11.28
N LEU A 157 -3.37 -6.29 -11.11
CA LEU A 157 -3.64 -6.93 -9.82
C LEU A 157 -2.53 -7.94 -9.50
N PHE A 158 -1.78 -7.67 -8.46
CA PHE A 158 -0.67 -8.51 -8.01
C PHE A 158 -0.97 -9.14 -6.64
N GLY A 159 -0.47 -10.33 -6.44
CA GLY A 159 -0.44 -11.01 -5.17
C GLY A 159 0.99 -11.12 -4.65
N ALA A 160 1.14 -11.13 -3.32
CA ALA A 160 2.41 -11.38 -2.66
C ALA A 160 2.19 -12.04 -1.30
N CYS A 161 3.25 -12.31 -0.54
CA CYS A 161 3.18 -12.94 0.76
C CYS A 161 2.11 -12.29 1.66
N PRO A 162 1.11 -13.06 2.17
CA PRO A 162 0.04 -12.51 2.98
C PRO A 162 0.44 -12.30 4.45
N ARG A 163 1.71 -12.42 4.80
CA ARG A 163 2.22 -12.31 6.17
C ARG A 163 3.16 -11.11 6.31
N LEU A 164 3.02 -10.42 7.44
CA LEU A 164 3.99 -9.43 7.91
C LEU A 164 4.84 -10.14 8.97
N GLU A 165 6.10 -10.35 8.67
CA GLU A 165 7.05 -10.87 9.64
C GLU A 165 7.47 -9.73 10.57
N SER A 166 7.19 -9.86 11.85
CA SER A 166 7.83 -9.05 12.90
C SER A 166 8.85 -9.90 13.62
N VAL A 167 9.98 -9.32 13.98
CA VAL A 167 10.97 -10.00 14.81
C VAL A 167 10.30 -10.47 16.10
N GLY A 168 10.11 -11.77 16.26
CA GLY A 168 9.56 -12.40 17.46
C GLY A 168 8.04 -12.58 17.54
N GLN A 169 7.26 -12.21 16.52
CA GLN A 169 5.81 -12.47 16.50
C GLN A 169 5.33 -12.93 15.13
N THR A 170 4.81 -14.14 15.03
CA THR A 170 4.00 -14.60 13.91
C THR A 170 2.60 -13.96 14.03
N SER A 171 2.43 -12.74 13.54
CA SER A 171 1.12 -12.12 13.50
C SER A 171 0.31 -12.69 12.34
N ALA A 172 -0.86 -13.26 12.64
CA ALA A 172 -1.85 -13.70 11.65
C ALA A 172 -2.48 -12.54 10.86
N ALA A 173 -2.18 -11.30 11.19
CA ALA A 173 -2.72 -10.11 10.55
C ALA A 173 -1.84 -9.69 9.37
N GLY A 174 -2.39 -9.80 8.17
CA GLY A 174 -1.67 -9.39 6.98
C GLY A 174 -2.58 -9.34 5.76
N GLY A 175 -2.92 -10.49 5.22
CA GLY A 175 -3.82 -10.56 4.08
C GLY A 175 -3.47 -9.58 2.97
N ALA A 176 -4.43 -8.74 2.58
CA ALA A 176 -4.26 -7.75 1.52
C ALA A 176 -3.22 -6.66 1.85
N SER A 177 -3.17 -6.19 3.09
CA SER A 177 -2.21 -5.18 3.52
C SER A 177 -0.76 -5.68 3.44
N ALA A 178 -0.50 -6.92 3.89
CA ALA A 178 0.81 -7.53 3.78
C ALA A 178 1.20 -7.75 2.30
N GLY A 179 0.27 -8.28 1.50
CA GLY A 179 0.49 -8.42 0.06
C GLY A 179 0.83 -7.09 -0.60
N ALA A 180 0.11 -6.03 -0.26
CA ALA A 180 0.40 -4.69 -0.78
C ALA A 180 1.80 -4.19 -0.35
N ALA A 181 2.22 -4.43 0.90
CA ALA A 181 3.56 -4.07 1.36
C ALA A 181 4.65 -4.79 0.55
N TRP A 182 4.51 -6.10 0.33
CA TRP A 182 5.47 -6.88 -0.45
C TRP A 182 5.46 -6.52 -1.94
N VAL A 183 4.29 -6.17 -2.54
CA VAL A 183 4.25 -5.63 -3.91
C VAL A 183 4.97 -4.29 -3.98
N THR A 184 4.78 -3.41 -3.00
CA THR A 184 5.50 -2.13 -2.91
C THR A 184 7.00 -2.35 -2.76
N HIS A 185 7.41 -3.26 -1.87
CA HIS A 185 8.82 -3.65 -1.73
C HIS A 185 9.39 -4.15 -3.06
N ALA A 186 8.64 -4.95 -3.81
CA ALA A 186 9.08 -5.43 -5.12
C ALA A 186 9.26 -4.31 -6.16
N VAL A 187 8.45 -3.24 -6.11
CA VAL A 187 8.69 -2.04 -6.94
C VAL A 187 10.02 -1.39 -6.56
N ILE A 188 10.23 -1.17 -5.26
CA ILE A 188 11.45 -0.55 -4.72
C ILE A 188 12.70 -1.40 -5.04
N ALA A 189 12.59 -2.72 -4.88
CA ALA A 189 13.66 -3.69 -5.12
C ALA A 189 13.93 -3.98 -6.61
N GLY A 190 13.25 -3.31 -7.53
CA GLY A 190 13.48 -3.44 -8.96
C GLY A 190 14.93 -3.11 -9.35
N PRO A 191 15.44 -3.68 -10.47
CA PRO A 191 16.83 -3.48 -10.91
C PRO A 191 17.13 -2.03 -11.30
N ALA A 192 16.12 -1.29 -11.73
CA ALA A 192 16.18 0.12 -12.06
C ALA A 192 14.86 0.80 -11.70
N ARG A 193 14.90 2.10 -11.47
CA ARG A 193 13.68 2.90 -11.36
C ARG A 193 13.02 2.98 -12.74
N VAL A 194 11.82 2.43 -12.86
CA VAL A 194 11.00 2.50 -14.07
C VAL A 194 9.99 3.64 -13.95
N ALA A 195 9.57 4.22 -15.07
CA ALA A 195 8.47 5.18 -15.08
C ALA A 195 7.18 4.51 -14.58
N SER A 196 6.27 5.28 -14.01
CA SER A 196 5.04 4.74 -13.41
C SER A 196 4.23 3.88 -14.39
N ARG A 197 4.18 4.28 -15.67
CA ARG A 197 3.52 3.55 -16.75
C ARG A 197 4.09 2.15 -17.04
N ASP A 198 5.37 1.92 -16.71
CA ASP A 198 6.08 0.67 -17.05
C ASP A 198 6.14 -0.31 -15.86
N VAL A 199 5.73 0.14 -14.66
CA VAL A 199 5.82 -0.65 -13.42
C VAL A 199 4.99 -1.93 -13.50
N VAL A 200 3.78 -1.87 -14.08
CA VAL A 200 2.91 -3.04 -14.23
C VAL A 200 3.57 -4.11 -15.10
N ALA A 201 4.21 -3.71 -16.22
CA ALA A 201 4.95 -4.64 -17.07
C ALA A 201 6.16 -5.23 -16.35
N ALA A 202 6.91 -4.40 -15.61
CA ALA A 202 8.08 -4.85 -14.84
C ALA A 202 7.70 -5.84 -13.72
N LEU A 203 6.61 -5.60 -12.99
CA LEU A 203 6.10 -6.53 -11.98
C LEU A 203 5.58 -7.82 -12.62
N THR A 204 4.87 -7.72 -13.75
CA THR A 204 4.35 -8.89 -14.47
C THR A 204 5.49 -9.81 -14.93
N ALA A 205 6.57 -9.25 -15.46
CA ALA A 205 7.75 -10.02 -15.90
C ALA A 205 8.46 -10.74 -14.74
N ARG A 206 8.31 -10.26 -13.50
CA ARG A 206 8.91 -10.83 -12.29
C ARG A 206 7.97 -11.77 -11.54
N ALA A 207 6.72 -11.89 -11.97
CA ALA A 207 5.73 -12.73 -11.28
C ALA A 207 6.09 -14.21 -11.40
N LYS A 208 6.23 -14.88 -10.25
CA LYS A 208 6.46 -16.33 -10.16
C LYS A 208 5.22 -17.13 -10.52
N PHE A 209 4.03 -16.61 -10.19
CA PHE A 209 2.75 -17.24 -10.46
C PHE A 209 1.90 -16.33 -11.35
N VAL A 210 1.22 -16.92 -12.33
CA VAL A 210 0.32 -16.22 -13.23
C VAL A 210 -1.09 -16.78 -13.10
N GLY A 211 -2.07 -15.90 -12.99
CA GLY A 211 -3.48 -16.24 -12.77
C GLY A 211 -3.80 -16.59 -11.31
N PRO A 212 -5.10 -16.68 -10.98
CA PRO A 212 -5.56 -17.02 -9.65
C PRO A 212 -5.19 -18.46 -9.27
N GLU A 213 -5.08 -18.71 -7.95
CA GLU A 213 -4.89 -20.06 -7.45
C GLU A 213 -6.05 -20.98 -7.90
N ARG A 214 -5.70 -22.06 -8.59
CA ARG A 214 -6.67 -23.12 -8.90
C ARG A 214 -6.56 -24.18 -7.82
N LYS A 215 -7.55 -24.24 -6.93
CA LYS A 215 -7.67 -25.38 -6.02
C LYS A 215 -7.96 -26.61 -6.85
N THR A 216 -7.03 -27.55 -6.91
CA THR A 216 -7.34 -28.90 -7.35
C THR A 216 -8.35 -29.47 -6.38
N SER A 217 -9.57 -29.75 -6.82
CA SER A 217 -10.52 -30.53 -6.06
C SER A 217 -9.89 -31.90 -5.81
N ALA A 218 -9.48 -32.18 -4.57
CA ALA A 218 -9.14 -33.54 -4.19
C ALA A 218 -10.40 -34.38 -4.41
N THR A 219 -10.38 -35.27 -5.39
CA THR A 219 -11.41 -36.30 -5.54
C THR A 219 -11.41 -37.14 -4.26
N PRO A 220 -12.50 -37.24 -3.55
CA PRO A 220 -12.54 -38.13 -2.40
C PRO A 220 -12.32 -39.54 -2.94
N THR A 221 -11.24 -40.18 -2.56
CA THR A 221 -11.04 -41.61 -2.71
C THR A 221 -12.10 -42.32 -1.85
N ARG A 222 -12.98 -43.07 -2.51
CA ARG A 222 -13.93 -43.95 -1.86
C ARG A 222 -13.20 -45.09 -1.16
#